data_f4493f4d88914c73d6826ecfa16580ec
#
_entry.id   f4493f4d88914c73d6826ecfa16580ec
#
_cell.length_a   1.000
_cell.length_b   1.000
_cell.length_c   1.000
_cell.angle_alpha   90.00
_cell.angle_beta   90.00
_cell.angle_gamma   90.00
#
_symmetry.space_group_name_H-M   'P 1'
#
loop_
_entity.id
_entity.type
_entity.pdbx_description
1 polymer ?
#
loop_
_entity_poly.entity_id
_entity_poly.type
_entity_poly.pdbx_seq_one_letter_code
_entity_poly.pdbx_strand_id
1 'polypeptide(L)'
;MSEKQLDRSENERVVFMSAVAEAASLLRTIAEPRAADDSVKALIVRAARRVGFGFERAKSLWYGEARRVDAEEMDTLRAVAAARAARQEAEAIHDR
;
A
#
# COMPACT_ATOMS: atom_id res chain seq x y z
N MET A 1 -27.64 7.57 -21.84
CA MET A 1 -26.33 7.75 -22.44
C MET A 1 -25.40 8.57 -21.58
N SER A 2 -25.91 9.64 -21.00
CA SER A 2 -25.13 10.43 -20.06
C SER A 2 -24.74 9.63 -18.83
N GLU A 3 -25.54 8.65 -18.43
CA GLU A 3 -25.23 7.80 -17.29
C GLU A 3 -23.98 6.97 -17.51
N LYS A 4 -23.79 6.45 -18.72
CA LYS A 4 -22.60 5.68 -19.03
C LYS A 4 -21.34 6.53 -18.97
N GLN A 5 -21.46 7.79 -19.39
CA GLN A 5 -20.31 8.71 -19.31
C GLN A 5 -19.97 9.06 -17.88
N LEU A 6 -20.98 9.22 -17.03
CA LEU A 6 -20.74 9.49 -15.62
C LEU A 6 -20.06 8.31 -14.93
N ASP A 7 -20.54 7.10 -15.23
CA ASP A 7 -19.93 5.89 -14.67
C ASP A 7 -18.48 5.76 -15.12
N ARG A 8 -18.23 6.08 -16.39
CA ARG A 8 -16.86 6.02 -16.90
C ARG A 8 -15.97 7.03 -16.20
N SER A 9 -16.48 8.24 -15.93
CA SER A 9 -15.72 9.25 -15.22
C SER A 9 -15.37 8.81 -13.82
N GLU A 10 -16.30 8.20 -13.12
CA GLU A 10 -16.06 7.70 -11.78
C GLU A 10 -15.03 6.58 -11.80
N ASN A 11 -15.13 5.66 -12.75
CA ASN A 11 -14.15 4.60 -12.91
C ASN A 11 -12.77 5.16 -13.22
N GLU A 12 -12.71 6.19 -14.06
CA GLU A 12 -11.44 6.83 -14.37
C GLU A 12 -10.81 7.47 -13.13
N ARG A 13 -11.62 8.07 -12.27
CA ARG A 13 -11.10 8.65 -11.03
C ARG A 13 -10.52 7.57 -10.13
N VAL A 14 -11.16 6.41 -10.05
CA VAL A 14 -10.66 5.30 -9.26
C VAL A 14 -9.39 4.75 -9.88
N VAL A 15 -9.37 4.60 -11.20
CA VAL A 15 -8.21 4.09 -11.93
C VAL A 15 -7.02 5.05 -11.83
N PHE A 16 -7.31 6.36 -11.84
CA PHE A 16 -6.27 7.38 -11.77
C PHE A 16 -6.02 7.85 -10.34
N MET A 17 -6.35 7.02 -9.35
CA MET A 17 -5.91 7.30 -8.00
C MET A 17 -4.41 7.55 -8.03
N SER A 18 -3.96 8.61 -7.37
CA SER A 18 -2.57 9.00 -7.46
C SER A 18 -1.64 7.86 -7.02
N ALA A 19 -0.46 7.81 -7.61
CA ALA A 19 0.55 6.83 -7.23
C ALA A 19 0.91 6.96 -5.75
N VAL A 20 0.89 8.18 -5.23
CA VAL A 20 1.18 8.42 -3.81
C VAL A 20 0.10 7.78 -2.94
N ALA A 21 -1.17 7.90 -3.30
CA ALA A 21 -2.27 7.29 -2.55
C ALA A 21 -2.18 5.77 -2.61
N GLU A 22 -1.84 5.23 -3.77
CA GLU A 22 -1.64 3.79 -3.91
C GLU A 22 -0.48 3.31 -3.05
N ALA A 23 0.63 4.03 -3.06
CA ALA A 23 1.80 3.69 -2.25
C ALA A 23 1.46 3.69 -0.76
N ALA A 24 0.70 4.68 -0.30
CA ALA A 24 0.27 4.74 1.09
C ALA A 24 -0.56 3.51 1.46
N SER A 25 -1.49 3.14 0.60
CA SER A 25 -2.34 1.98 0.81
C SER A 25 -1.52 0.68 0.87
N LEU A 26 -0.57 0.53 -0.05
CA LEU A 26 0.29 -0.64 -0.07
C LEU A 26 1.15 -0.73 1.18
N LEU A 27 1.69 0.39 1.67
CA LEU A 27 2.48 0.38 2.89
C LEU A 27 1.67 -0.06 4.09
N ARG A 28 0.42 0.38 4.18
CA ARG A 28 -0.45 -0.05 5.29
C ARG A 28 -0.69 -1.55 5.25
N THR A 29 -0.91 -2.09 4.07
CA THR A 29 -1.06 -3.53 3.90
C THR A 29 0.22 -4.26 4.29
N ILE A 30 1.37 -3.73 3.88
CA ILE A 30 2.67 -4.34 4.18
C ILE A 30 2.97 -4.32 5.68
N ALA A 31 2.48 -3.31 6.40
CA ALA A 31 2.69 -3.22 7.85
C ALA A 31 1.87 -4.25 8.65
N GLU A 32 0.84 -4.83 8.05
CA GLU A 32 -0.02 -5.78 8.75
C GLU A 32 0.73 -7.07 9.11
N PRO A 33 0.28 -7.80 10.12
CA PRO A 33 -0.87 -7.51 10.97
C PRO A 33 -0.56 -6.45 12.02
N ARG A 34 -1.59 -5.71 12.38
CA ARG A 34 -1.46 -4.67 13.40
C ARG A 34 -1.81 -5.24 14.77
N ALA A 35 -0.91 -5.06 15.72
CA ALA A 35 -1.19 -5.42 17.10
C ALA A 35 -1.85 -4.25 17.82
N ALA A 36 -2.59 -4.55 18.88
CA ALA A 36 -3.35 -3.54 19.60
C ALA A 36 -2.47 -2.43 20.17
N ASP A 37 -1.23 -2.75 20.52
CA ASP A 37 -0.29 -1.80 21.10
C ASP A 37 0.65 -1.17 20.10
N ASP A 38 0.47 -1.46 18.79
CA ASP A 38 1.29 -0.86 17.76
C ASP A 38 0.98 0.62 17.59
N SER A 39 2.02 1.44 17.69
CA SER A 39 1.89 2.85 17.33
C SER A 39 1.96 2.99 15.81
N VAL A 40 1.52 4.13 15.29
CA VAL A 40 1.64 4.41 13.87
C VAL A 40 3.12 4.40 13.46
N LYS A 41 3.98 4.96 14.31
CA LYS A 41 5.42 4.95 14.03
C LYS A 41 5.94 3.52 13.89
N ALA A 42 5.51 2.62 14.78
CA ALA A 42 5.93 1.22 14.72
C ALA A 42 5.50 0.57 13.41
N LEU A 43 4.29 0.89 12.94
CA LEU A 43 3.79 0.37 11.68
C LEU A 43 4.63 0.87 10.51
N ILE A 44 4.98 2.15 10.50
CA ILE A 44 5.80 2.72 9.45
C ILE A 44 7.19 2.10 9.44
N VAL A 45 7.79 1.92 10.61
CA VAL A 45 9.10 1.28 10.73
C VAL A 45 9.05 -0.14 10.16
N ARG A 46 8.00 -0.88 10.52
CA ARG A 46 7.83 -2.26 10.04
C ARG A 46 7.71 -2.31 8.52
N ALA A 47 6.85 -1.45 7.96
CA ALA A 47 6.66 -1.40 6.51
C ALA A 47 7.97 -1.00 5.83
N ALA A 48 8.67 0.01 6.35
CA ALA A 48 9.93 0.47 5.78
C ALA A 48 10.95 -0.66 5.70
N ARG A 49 11.08 -1.42 6.77
CA ARG A 49 12.01 -2.55 6.80
C ARG A 49 11.66 -3.62 5.77
N ARG A 50 10.38 -3.90 5.62
CA ARG A 50 9.92 -4.95 4.72
C ARG A 50 10.14 -4.60 3.25
N VAL A 51 10.06 -3.31 2.91
CA VAL A 51 10.29 -2.87 1.52
C VAL A 51 11.72 -2.38 1.29
N GLY A 52 12.50 -2.19 2.35
CA GLY A 52 13.87 -1.71 2.21
C GLY A 52 13.98 -0.21 2.01
N PHE A 53 12.96 0.55 2.42
CA PHE A 53 12.99 2.01 2.32
C PHE A 53 13.51 2.62 3.61
N GLY A 54 14.09 3.82 3.52
CA GLY A 54 14.42 4.58 4.72
C GLY A 54 13.14 5.04 5.43
N PHE A 55 13.26 5.29 6.74
CA PHE A 55 12.09 5.67 7.54
C PHE A 55 11.41 6.94 7.03
N GLU A 56 12.19 7.97 6.73
CA GLU A 56 11.63 9.25 6.28
C GLU A 56 10.89 9.11 4.96
N ARG A 57 11.42 8.31 4.04
CA ARG A 57 10.76 8.07 2.78
C ARG A 57 9.45 7.30 2.99
N ALA A 58 9.48 6.26 3.80
CA ALA A 58 8.29 5.48 4.10
C ALA A 58 7.23 6.33 4.80
N LYS A 59 7.66 7.19 5.73
CA LYS A 59 6.75 8.10 6.42
C LYS A 59 6.09 9.07 5.47
N SER A 60 6.88 9.65 4.56
CA SER A 60 6.36 10.58 3.57
C SER A 60 5.33 9.92 2.68
N LEU A 61 5.58 8.70 2.25
CA LEU A 61 4.62 7.93 1.45
C LEU A 61 3.39 7.53 2.26
N TRP A 62 3.59 7.13 3.51
CA TRP A 62 2.51 6.71 4.40
C TRP A 62 1.46 7.80 4.58
N TYR A 63 1.91 9.03 4.77
CA TYR A 63 1.02 10.17 4.99
C TYR A 63 0.60 10.87 3.70
N GLY A 64 1.05 10.37 2.55
CA GLY A 64 0.67 10.98 1.28
C GLY A 64 1.32 12.33 1.04
N GLU A 65 2.44 12.60 1.69
CA GLU A 65 3.14 13.88 1.58
C GLU A 65 4.18 13.89 0.45
N ALA A 66 4.54 12.72 -0.05
CA ALA A 66 5.50 12.63 -1.15
C ALA A 66 4.89 13.23 -2.41
N ARG A 67 5.72 13.89 -3.21
CA ARG A 67 5.23 14.49 -4.45
C ARG A 67 5.01 13.44 -5.53
N ARG A 68 5.82 12.40 -5.52
CA ARG A 68 5.71 11.33 -6.52
C ARG A 68 6.31 10.05 -5.96
N VAL A 69 6.03 8.96 -6.64
CA VAL A 69 6.59 7.65 -6.33
C VAL A 69 7.33 7.18 -7.57
N ASP A 70 8.57 6.79 -7.42
CA ASP A 70 9.34 6.26 -8.53
C ASP A 70 8.80 4.90 -8.95
N ALA A 71 8.97 4.57 -10.23
CA ALA A 71 8.49 3.29 -10.75
C ALA A 71 9.08 2.11 -9.99
N GLU A 72 10.36 2.17 -9.65
CA GLU A 72 11.02 1.10 -8.88
C GLU A 72 10.43 0.97 -7.49
N GLU A 73 10.13 2.09 -6.85
CA GLU A 73 9.50 2.06 -5.53
C GLU A 73 8.11 1.41 -5.61
N MET A 74 7.34 1.80 -6.61
CA MET A 74 5.99 1.25 -6.77
C MET A 74 6.06 -0.25 -7.06
N ASP A 75 6.98 -0.69 -7.91
CA ASP A 75 7.15 -2.10 -8.20
C ASP A 75 7.50 -2.89 -6.95
N THR A 76 8.39 -2.35 -6.12
CA THR A 76 8.75 -2.99 -4.85
C THR A 76 7.56 -3.09 -3.92
N LEU A 77 6.80 -2.00 -3.79
CA LEU A 77 5.62 -1.99 -2.93
C LEU A 77 4.60 -3.03 -3.38
N ARG A 78 4.32 -3.08 -4.67
CA ARG A 78 3.37 -4.04 -5.22
C ARG A 78 3.83 -5.48 -5.02
N ALA A 79 5.12 -5.74 -5.25
CA ALA A 79 5.67 -7.08 -5.11
C ALA A 79 5.63 -7.55 -3.66
N VAL A 80 6.03 -6.70 -2.72
CA VAL A 80 6.04 -7.07 -1.30
C VAL A 80 4.62 -7.27 -0.79
N ALA A 81 3.69 -6.40 -1.18
CA ALA A 81 2.30 -6.53 -0.76
C ALA A 81 1.70 -7.83 -1.30
N ALA A 82 1.97 -8.16 -2.56
CA ALA A 82 1.45 -9.39 -3.16
C ALA A 82 2.03 -10.65 -2.49
N ALA A 83 3.33 -10.62 -2.20
CA ALA A 83 3.98 -11.75 -1.54
C ALA A 83 3.41 -11.98 -0.14
N ARG A 84 3.13 -10.90 0.59
CA ARG A 84 2.56 -11.02 1.92
C ARG A 84 1.12 -11.52 1.87
N ALA A 85 0.34 -11.05 0.92
CA ALA A 85 -1.04 -11.52 0.75
C ALA A 85 -1.07 -13.02 0.44
N ALA A 86 -0.18 -13.48 -0.43
CA ALA A 86 -0.08 -14.89 -0.77
C ALA A 86 0.32 -15.73 0.45
N ARG A 87 1.25 -15.23 1.26
CA ARG A 87 1.68 -15.92 2.46
C ARG A 87 0.56 -16.04 3.48
N GLN A 88 -0.19 -14.96 3.70
CA GLN A 88 -1.30 -14.95 4.63
C GLN A 88 -2.40 -15.92 4.20
N GLU A 89 -2.67 -15.97 2.91
CA GLU A 89 -3.65 -16.90 2.38
C GLU A 89 -3.21 -18.35 2.55
N ALA A 90 -1.94 -18.63 2.31
CA ALA A 90 -1.38 -19.97 2.50
C ALA A 90 -1.45 -20.40 3.97
N GLU A 91 -1.16 -19.48 4.89
CA GLU A 91 -1.25 -19.77 6.32
C GLU A 91 -2.70 -20.04 6.74
N ALA A 92 -3.64 -19.28 6.21
CA ALA A 92 -5.05 -19.47 6.52
C ALA A 92 -5.54 -20.83 6.04
N ILE A 93 -5.11 -21.26 4.86
CA ILE A 93 -5.46 -22.58 4.32
C ILE A 93 -4.80 -23.68 5.15
N HIS A 94 -3.57 -23.48 5.55
CA HIS A 94 -2.83 -24.48 6.32
C HIS A 94 -3.43 -24.71 7.70
N ASP A 95 -3.97 -23.66 8.31
CA ASP A 95 -4.57 -23.75 9.64
C ASP A 95 -5.93 -24.46 9.64
N ARG A 96 -6.49 -24.68 8.50
CA ARG A 96 -7.72 -25.46 8.40
C ARG A 96 -7.42 -26.95 8.42
#